data_b516f3b9c19e45c54096269a2b2c7921
#
_entry.id   b516f3b9c19e45c54096269a2b2c7921
#
_cell.length_a   1.000
_cell.length_b   1.000
_cell.length_c   1.000
_cell.angle_alpha   90.00
_cell.angle_beta   90.00
_cell.angle_gamma   90.00
#
_symmetry.space_group_name_H-M   'P 1'
#
loop_
_entity.id
_entity.type
_entity.pdbx_description
1 polymer ?
#
loop_
_entity_poly.entity_id
_entity_poly.type
_entity_poly.pdbx_seq_one_letter_code
_entity_poly.pdbx_strand_id
1 'polypeptide(L)'
;LNLLGALALLLLLPSCQGQSDVEEATLDLSTESLTFAKEASEQTVTISTNRDTWMAFSPQEASWITLRQEGNTLHVKAEANEMGRERTGAVIVNAGGTQRRIAVRQSAADILLQPETMQISFFREGGRKTVSLKTNAADLRVDLAPGTDWLTVESQSRDGFTLVAKPTTEKLRRTTKVTIASGNSVQELAVEQEGSLPYVLPLLTFP
;
A
#
# COMPACT_ATOMS: atom_id res chain seq x y z
N LEU A 1 76.90 40.66 46.17
CA LEU A 1 75.75 41.52 46.14
C LEU A 1 75.52 42.06 44.73
N ASN A 2 74.94 41.30 43.84
CA ASN A 2 74.55 41.72 42.46
C ASN A 2 73.20 41.19 42.09
N LEU A 3 72.26 42.12 41.95
CA LEU A 3 70.96 41.90 41.35
C LEU A 3 71.09 41.77 39.85
N LEU A 4 70.76 40.69 39.21
CA LEU A 4 70.50 40.59 37.77
C LEU A 4 69.03 40.51 37.52
N GLY A 5 68.45 41.55 36.99
CA GLY A 5 67.06 41.60 36.49
C GLY A 5 66.99 40.87 35.13
N ALA A 6 66.18 39.83 35.08
CA ALA A 6 65.82 39.20 33.82
C ALA A 6 64.60 39.89 33.21
N LEU A 7 64.83 40.58 32.07
CA LEU A 7 63.80 41.17 31.23
C LEU A 7 63.14 40.09 30.39
N ALA A 8 61.93 39.67 30.75
CA ALA A 8 61.14 38.75 29.96
C ALA A 8 60.48 39.50 28.78
N LEU A 9 60.98 39.27 27.57
CA LEU A 9 60.40 39.75 26.33
C LEU A 9 59.16 38.90 25.97
N LEU A 10 57.98 39.43 26.21
CA LEU A 10 56.73 38.81 25.86
C LEU A 10 56.45 38.99 24.33
N LEU A 11 56.75 37.97 23.55
CA LEU A 11 56.41 37.92 22.12
C LEU A 11 54.88 37.70 21.98
N LEU A 12 54.13 38.77 21.68
CA LEU A 12 52.76 38.74 21.24
C LEU A 12 52.74 38.22 19.79
N LEU A 13 52.43 36.94 19.59
CA LEU A 13 52.10 36.39 18.30
C LEU A 13 50.66 36.85 17.92
N PRO A 14 50.45 37.51 16.77
CA PRO A 14 49.10 37.75 16.30
C PRO A 14 48.46 36.39 15.93
N SER A 15 47.51 35.94 16.72
CA SER A 15 46.64 34.83 16.34
C SER A 15 45.73 35.30 15.21
N CYS A 16 46.13 35.02 13.97
CA CYS A 16 45.27 35.16 12.82
C CYS A 16 44.22 34.05 12.86
N GLN A 17 43.17 34.20 13.66
CA GLN A 17 41.95 33.41 13.51
C GLN A 17 41.22 33.90 12.27
N GLY A 18 41.59 33.39 11.13
CA GLY A 18 40.75 33.41 9.94
C GLY A 18 39.51 32.55 10.19
N GLN A 19 38.55 33.11 10.88
CA GLN A 19 37.21 32.53 10.93
C GLN A 19 36.61 32.78 9.54
N SER A 20 36.71 31.77 8.67
CA SER A 20 35.89 31.75 7.50
C SER A 20 34.46 31.59 8.00
N ASP A 21 33.69 32.69 7.99
CA ASP A 21 32.25 32.62 8.15
C ASP A 21 31.67 31.76 7.02
N VAL A 22 31.68 30.46 7.22
CA VAL A 22 30.96 29.55 6.32
C VAL A 22 29.49 29.78 6.62
N GLU A 23 28.85 30.57 5.78
CA GLU A 23 27.43 30.86 5.87
C GLU A 23 26.68 29.50 5.91
N GLU A 24 25.90 29.29 6.97
CA GLU A 24 25.12 28.07 7.16
C GLU A 24 24.14 27.88 6.00
N ALA A 25 23.99 26.64 5.53
CA ALA A 25 23.09 26.34 4.44
C ALA A 25 21.63 26.43 4.93
N THR A 26 20.86 27.29 4.26
CA THR A 26 19.41 27.39 4.46
C THR A 26 18.70 26.55 3.41
N LEU A 27 17.58 25.95 3.79
CA LEU A 27 16.73 25.17 2.90
C LEU A 27 15.29 25.22 3.40
N ASP A 28 14.43 25.87 2.63
CA ASP A 28 13.00 25.98 2.90
C ASP A 28 12.19 25.40 1.73
N LEU A 29 11.07 24.82 2.04
CA LEU A 29 10.15 24.19 1.11
C LEU A 29 8.79 24.88 1.18
N SER A 30 8.13 25.12 0.04
CA SER A 30 6.76 25.66 0.02
C SER A 30 5.74 24.74 0.70
N THR A 31 6.03 23.44 0.79
CA THR A 31 5.27 22.44 1.55
C THR A 31 6.16 21.26 1.93
N GLU A 32 5.85 20.64 3.06
CA GLU A 32 6.52 19.43 3.54
C GLU A 32 5.63 18.17 3.37
N SER A 33 4.48 18.34 2.72
CA SER A 33 3.57 17.20 2.45
C SER A 33 2.85 17.36 1.11
N LEU A 34 2.71 16.25 0.39
CA LEU A 34 1.95 16.14 -0.85
C LEU A 34 0.94 15.00 -0.73
N THR A 35 -0.30 15.29 -1.12
CA THR A 35 -1.36 14.28 -1.17
C THR A 35 -1.87 14.16 -2.59
N PHE A 36 -1.83 12.94 -3.13
CA PHE A 36 -2.28 12.59 -4.47
C PHE A 36 -3.56 11.76 -4.41
N ALA A 37 -4.45 11.97 -5.38
CA ALA A 37 -5.52 11.03 -5.67
C ALA A 37 -4.95 9.73 -6.25
N LYS A 38 -5.80 8.74 -6.51
CA LYS A 38 -5.38 7.44 -7.05
C LYS A 38 -4.81 7.51 -8.48
N GLU A 39 -5.24 8.52 -9.25
CA GLU A 39 -4.80 8.73 -10.63
C GLU A 39 -3.37 9.27 -10.68
N ALA A 40 -2.68 9.00 -11.79
CA ALA A 40 -1.37 9.62 -12.04
C ALA A 40 -1.52 11.14 -12.14
N SER A 41 -0.68 11.87 -11.39
CA SER A 41 -0.70 13.33 -11.40
C SER A 41 0.63 13.90 -10.95
N GLU A 42 0.82 15.21 -11.16
CA GLU A 42 2.03 15.94 -10.80
C GLU A 42 1.67 17.13 -9.91
N GLN A 43 2.50 17.38 -8.90
CA GLN A 43 2.46 18.56 -8.05
C GLN A 43 3.85 19.19 -7.98
N THR A 44 3.92 20.45 -7.62
CA THR A 44 5.18 21.20 -7.55
C THR A 44 5.47 21.67 -6.14
N VAL A 45 6.76 21.72 -5.81
CA VAL A 45 7.28 22.27 -4.56
C VAL A 45 8.34 23.30 -4.92
N THR A 46 8.20 24.52 -4.41
CA THR A 46 9.22 25.55 -4.55
C THR A 46 10.29 25.37 -3.48
N ILE A 47 11.54 25.38 -3.90
CA ILE A 47 12.73 25.25 -3.05
C ILE A 47 13.37 26.65 -2.90
N SER A 48 13.63 27.05 -1.66
CA SER A 48 14.38 28.26 -1.34
C SER A 48 15.64 27.90 -0.57
N THR A 49 16.80 28.28 -1.10
CA THR A 49 18.10 28.01 -0.47
C THR A 49 19.10 29.09 -0.80
N ASN A 50 20.08 29.31 0.08
CA ASN A 50 21.25 30.17 -0.16
C ASN A 50 22.40 29.43 -0.85
N ARG A 51 22.15 28.24 -1.42
CA ARG A 51 23.13 27.45 -2.17
C ARG A 51 22.85 27.54 -3.67
N ASP A 52 23.90 27.53 -4.47
CA ASP A 52 23.79 27.55 -5.94
C ASP A 52 23.12 26.32 -6.52
N THR A 53 23.19 25.20 -5.79
CA THR A 53 22.63 23.91 -6.22
C THR A 53 21.94 23.19 -5.09
N TRP A 54 20.92 22.43 -5.46
CA TRP A 54 20.22 21.49 -4.59
C TRP A 54 19.89 20.24 -5.37
N MET A 55 19.58 19.16 -4.68
CA MET A 55 19.15 17.90 -5.28
C MET A 55 17.99 17.31 -4.51
N ALA A 56 17.18 16.50 -5.21
CA ALA A 56 16.11 15.74 -4.60
C ALA A 56 16.16 14.28 -5.03
N PHE A 57 15.80 13.38 -4.13
CA PHE A 57 15.68 11.97 -4.43
C PHE A 57 14.51 11.36 -3.66
N SER A 58 13.97 10.27 -4.20
CA SER A 58 12.99 9.42 -3.55
C SER A 58 13.64 8.10 -3.18
N PRO A 59 13.42 7.56 -1.96
CA PRO A 59 13.87 6.22 -1.59
C PRO A 59 13.35 5.15 -2.56
N GLN A 60 14.10 4.07 -2.71
CA GLN A 60 13.81 3.00 -3.67
C GLN A 60 12.43 2.36 -3.46
N GLU A 61 11.96 2.31 -2.21
CA GLU A 61 10.64 1.80 -1.84
C GLU A 61 9.48 2.63 -2.39
N ALA A 62 9.75 3.89 -2.80
CA ALA A 62 8.79 4.80 -3.42
C ALA A 62 9.05 4.97 -4.93
N SER A 63 9.35 3.89 -5.65
CA SER A 63 9.63 3.87 -7.09
C SER A 63 8.50 4.43 -7.98
N TRP A 64 7.31 4.58 -7.42
CA TRP A 64 6.15 5.21 -8.06
C TRP A 64 6.18 6.75 -8.07
N ILE A 65 7.22 7.36 -7.45
CA ILE A 65 7.47 8.79 -7.45
C ILE A 65 8.59 9.10 -8.43
N THR A 66 8.32 9.96 -9.39
CA THR A 66 9.33 10.48 -10.34
C THR A 66 9.54 11.95 -10.06
N LEU A 67 10.81 12.38 -10.07
CA LEU A 67 11.22 13.75 -9.77
C LEU A 67 11.81 14.41 -11.00
N ARG A 68 11.47 15.69 -11.22
CA ARG A 68 12.09 16.56 -12.22
C ARG A 68 12.36 17.93 -11.58
N GLN A 69 13.58 18.39 -11.73
CA GLN A 69 14.00 19.70 -11.25
C GLN A 69 13.97 20.71 -12.40
N GLU A 70 13.41 21.90 -12.11
CA GLU A 70 13.41 23.02 -13.06
C GLU A 70 13.65 24.34 -12.28
N GLY A 71 14.88 24.85 -12.35
CA GLY A 71 15.28 25.97 -11.52
C GLY A 71 15.08 25.69 -10.04
N ASN A 72 14.28 26.51 -9.38
CA ASN A 72 13.92 26.35 -7.97
C ASN A 72 12.62 25.57 -7.75
N THR A 73 12.08 24.93 -8.79
CA THR A 73 10.86 24.14 -8.71
C THR A 73 11.19 22.66 -8.80
N LEU A 74 10.71 21.90 -7.83
CA LEU A 74 10.70 20.44 -7.86
C LEU A 74 9.31 19.95 -8.33
N HIS A 75 9.28 19.27 -9.46
CA HIS A 75 8.11 18.56 -9.94
C HIS A 75 8.11 17.16 -9.36
N VAL A 76 7.05 16.80 -8.66
CA VAL A 76 6.85 15.49 -8.05
C VAL A 76 5.68 14.84 -8.74
N LYS A 77 5.95 13.83 -9.56
CA LYS A 77 4.94 13.06 -10.27
C LYS A 77 4.71 11.73 -9.56
N ALA A 78 3.46 11.43 -9.26
CA ALA A 78 3.02 10.14 -8.77
C ALA A 78 2.40 9.33 -9.93
N GLU A 79 2.78 8.07 -10.10
CA GLU A 79 2.09 7.12 -10.96
C GLU A 79 0.74 6.73 -10.38
N ALA A 80 -0.17 6.19 -11.20
CA ALA A 80 -1.47 5.70 -10.71
C ALA A 80 -1.30 4.63 -9.63
N ASN A 81 -2.09 4.71 -8.59
CA ASN A 81 -2.19 3.66 -7.57
C ASN A 81 -3.37 2.74 -7.93
N GLU A 82 -3.09 1.60 -8.50
CA GLU A 82 -4.11 0.61 -8.87
C GLU A 82 -4.45 -0.36 -7.73
N MET A 83 -3.75 -0.24 -6.60
CA MET A 83 -3.98 -1.11 -5.44
C MET A 83 -5.13 -0.59 -4.58
N GLY A 84 -5.92 -1.50 -4.04
CA GLY A 84 -7.00 -1.20 -3.09
C GLY A 84 -6.50 -0.75 -1.71
N ARG A 85 -5.30 -0.21 -1.63
CA ARG A 85 -4.71 0.37 -0.42
C ARG A 85 -3.97 1.66 -0.71
N GLU A 86 -4.02 2.56 0.25
CA GLU A 86 -3.20 3.75 0.24
C GLU A 86 -1.70 3.41 0.26
N ARG A 87 -0.88 4.27 -0.35
CA ARG A 87 0.58 4.16 -0.28
C ARG A 87 1.20 5.48 0.17
N THR A 88 2.32 5.37 0.86
CA THR A 88 3.09 6.51 1.35
C THR A 88 4.53 6.41 0.86
N GLY A 89 5.15 7.55 0.69
CA GLY A 89 6.53 7.69 0.29
C GLY A 89 7.14 8.96 0.86
N ALA A 90 8.33 9.27 0.41
CA ALA A 90 8.99 10.50 0.78
C ALA A 90 9.86 11.02 -0.37
N VAL A 91 10.08 12.31 -0.37
CA VAL A 91 11.12 12.96 -1.16
C VAL A 91 12.06 13.66 -0.19
N ILE A 92 13.34 13.45 -0.36
CA ILE A 92 14.40 14.12 0.42
C ILE A 92 15.02 15.18 -0.47
N VAL A 93 15.06 16.42 0.01
CA VAL A 93 15.73 17.54 -0.64
C VAL A 93 16.98 17.88 0.16
N ASN A 94 18.10 18.11 -0.53
CA ASN A 94 19.37 18.45 0.08
C ASN A 94 19.97 19.68 -0.60
N ALA A 95 20.44 20.62 0.19
CA ALA A 95 21.19 21.79 -0.26
C ALA A 95 22.33 22.08 0.73
N GLY A 96 23.58 21.99 0.28
CA GLY A 96 24.74 22.28 1.10
C GLY A 96 24.85 21.44 2.39
N GLY A 97 24.34 20.21 2.39
CA GLY A 97 24.32 19.32 3.57
C GLY A 97 23.04 19.43 4.43
N THR A 98 22.29 20.51 4.29
CA THR A 98 20.98 20.66 4.96
C THR A 98 19.94 19.83 4.22
N GLN A 99 19.16 19.03 4.95
CA GLN A 99 18.13 18.17 4.39
C GLN A 99 16.73 18.53 4.89
N ARG A 100 15.75 18.41 3.99
CA ARG A 100 14.32 18.49 4.29
C ARG A 100 13.61 17.28 3.68
N ARG A 101 12.53 16.88 4.32
CA ARG A 101 11.71 15.75 3.90
C ARG A 101 10.32 16.21 3.51
N ILE A 102 9.87 15.81 2.33
CA ILE A 102 8.48 15.96 1.88
C ILE A 102 7.81 14.60 2.06
N ALA A 103 6.77 14.53 2.88
CA ALA A 103 5.94 13.35 3.01
C ALA A 103 5.01 13.26 1.80
N VAL A 104 4.92 12.09 1.18
CA VAL A 104 4.04 11.86 0.03
C VAL A 104 3.04 10.77 0.38
N ARG A 105 1.76 11.04 0.12
CA ARG A 105 0.65 10.13 0.35
C ARG A 105 -0.19 10.03 -0.91
N GLN A 106 -0.62 8.83 -1.28
CA GLN A 106 -1.52 8.64 -2.42
C GLN A 106 -2.67 7.71 -2.04
N SER A 107 -3.88 8.14 -2.37
CA SER A 107 -5.12 7.41 -2.09
C SER A 107 -5.13 6.03 -2.75
N ALA A 108 -5.87 5.10 -2.15
CA ALA A 108 -6.15 3.79 -2.70
C ALA A 108 -7.02 3.87 -3.96
N ALA A 109 -6.86 2.91 -4.87
CA ALA A 109 -7.87 2.64 -5.89
C ALA A 109 -9.14 2.04 -5.27
N ASP A 110 -10.26 2.12 -6.01
CA ASP A 110 -11.48 1.41 -5.63
C ASP A 110 -11.20 -0.10 -5.62
N ILE A 111 -11.75 -0.79 -4.63
CA ILE A 111 -11.51 -2.22 -4.51
C ILE A 111 -12.30 -2.96 -5.58
N LEU A 112 -11.58 -3.64 -6.46
CA LEU A 112 -12.12 -4.65 -7.36
C LEU A 112 -12.18 -5.97 -6.58
N LEU A 113 -13.34 -6.60 -6.55
CA LEU A 113 -13.56 -7.91 -5.93
C LEU A 113 -14.49 -8.70 -6.85
N GLN A 114 -13.91 -9.51 -7.74
CA GLN A 114 -14.64 -10.22 -8.78
C GLN A 114 -14.31 -11.71 -8.73
N PRO A 115 -15.19 -12.54 -8.13
CA PRO A 115 -15.09 -14.00 -8.21
C PRO A 115 -15.29 -14.46 -9.65
N GLU A 116 -14.56 -15.49 -10.05
CA GLU A 116 -14.72 -16.14 -11.37
C GLU A 116 -16.09 -16.77 -11.53
N THR A 117 -16.71 -17.21 -10.42
CA THR A 117 -18.07 -17.72 -10.37
C THR A 117 -18.80 -17.19 -9.14
N MET A 118 -20.12 -17.02 -9.27
CA MET A 118 -21.00 -16.62 -8.17
C MET A 118 -21.79 -17.81 -7.58
N GLN A 119 -21.57 -19.00 -8.12
CA GLN A 119 -22.24 -20.23 -7.66
C GLN A 119 -21.28 -21.42 -7.69
N ILE A 120 -21.31 -22.22 -6.63
CA ILE A 120 -20.56 -23.46 -6.48
C ILE A 120 -21.53 -24.58 -6.11
N SER A 121 -21.46 -25.69 -6.84
CA SER A 121 -22.26 -26.86 -6.56
C SER A 121 -21.35 -28.04 -6.21
N PHE A 122 -21.65 -28.74 -5.14
CA PHE A 122 -21.00 -29.98 -4.71
C PHE A 122 -21.92 -31.17 -4.94
N PHE A 123 -21.36 -32.30 -5.31
CA PHE A 123 -22.05 -33.57 -5.23
C PHE A 123 -22.22 -33.99 -3.76
N ARG A 124 -23.08 -34.95 -3.51
CA ARG A 124 -23.35 -35.50 -2.14
C ARG A 124 -22.10 -36.06 -1.45
N GLU A 125 -21.12 -36.52 -2.22
CA GLU A 125 -19.84 -37.02 -1.72
C GLU A 125 -18.96 -35.94 -1.14
N GLY A 126 -19.34 -34.67 -1.37
CA GLY A 126 -18.53 -33.50 -0.97
C GLY A 126 -17.32 -33.29 -1.89
N GLY A 127 -16.23 -32.86 -1.30
CA GLY A 127 -14.98 -32.64 -2.02
C GLY A 127 -14.45 -31.21 -1.93
N ARG A 128 -13.51 -30.89 -2.78
CA ARG A 128 -12.80 -29.61 -2.81
C ARG A 128 -13.13 -28.83 -4.06
N LYS A 129 -13.33 -27.53 -3.93
CA LYS A 129 -13.45 -26.60 -5.05
C LYS A 129 -12.72 -25.29 -4.76
N THR A 130 -11.91 -24.86 -5.70
CA THR A 130 -11.19 -23.59 -5.62
C THR A 130 -12.00 -22.51 -6.32
N VAL A 131 -12.07 -21.33 -5.71
CA VAL A 131 -12.67 -20.13 -6.25
C VAL A 131 -11.54 -19.14 -6.52
N SER A 132 -11.35 -18.80 -7.79
CA SER A 132 -10.39 -17.77 -8.21
C SER A 132 -11.04 -16.39 -8.14
N LEU A 133 -10.23 -15.39 -7.85
CA LEU A 133 -10.64 -13.99 -7.73
C LEU A 133 -9.77 -13.09 -8.59
N LYS A 134 -10.39 -12.20 -9.33
CA LYS A 134 -9.69 -11.03 -9.88
C LYS A 134 -9.86 -9.88 -8.89
N THR A 135 -8.76 -9.45 -8.29
CA THR A 135 -8.80 -8.42 -7.25
C THR A 135 -7.52 -7.58 -7.19
N ASN A 136 -7.67 -6.31 -6.79
CA ASN A 136 -6.58 -5.42 -6.39
C ASN A 136 -6.54 -5.20 -4.87
N ALA A 137 -7.37 -5.94 -4.11
CA ALA A 137 -7.43 -5.86 -2.66
C ALA A 137 -6.10 -6.28 -2.01
N ALA A 138 -5.75 -5.62 -0.92
CA ALA A 138 -4.59 -5.99 -0.10
C ALA A 138 -4.94 -7.16 0.84
N ASP A 139 -6.16 -7.12 1.38
CA ASP A 139 -6.67 -8.07 2.34
C ASP A 139 -7.94 -8.72 1.80
N LEU A 140 -8.09 -10.01 2.03
CA LEU A 140 -9.27 -10.77 1.68
C LEU A 140 -9.81 -11.47 2.92
N ARG A 141 -11.10 -11.37 3.15
CA ARG A 141 -11.82 -12.13 4.18
C ARG A 141 -12.90 -12.98 3.52
N VAL A 142 -12.96 -14.24 3.92
CA VAL A 142 -13.93 -15.22 3.44
C VAL A 142 -14.67 -15.79 4.64
N ASP A 143 -15.96 -15.52 4.74
CA ASP A 143 -16.80 -15.95 5.86
C ASP A 143 -17.91 -16.88 5.35
N LEU A 144 -18.20 -17.91 6.13
CA LEU A 144 -19.34 -18.77 5.92
C LEU A 144 -20.55 -18.24 6.68
N ALA A 145 -21.74 -18.41 6.13
CA ALA A 145 -22.97 -18.08 6.85
C ALA A 145 -23.06 -18.88 8.16
N PRO A 146 -23.61 -18.29 9.24
CA PRO A 146 -23.81 -18.98 10.51
C PRO A 146 -24.57 -20.30 10.36
N GLY A 147 -24.15 -21.33 11.09
CA GLY A 147 -24.77 -22.65 11.04
C GLY A 147 -24.30 -23.51 9.86
N THR A 148 -23.31 -23.08 9.09
CA THR A 148 -22.71 -23.86 8.00
C THR A 148 -21.58 -24.73 8.55
N ASP A 149 -21.91 -25.91 9.05
CA ASP A 149 -20.97 -26.89 9.65
C ASP A 149 -20.44 -27.94 8.65
N TRP A 150 -21.02 -27.99 7.47
CA TRP A 150 -20.69 -28.93 6.42
C TRP A 150 -19.70 -28.41 5.37
N LEU A 151 -19.42 -27.11 5.38
CA LEU A 151 -18.51 -26.43 4.48
C LEU A 151 -17.40 -25.78 5.31
N THR A 152 -16.19 -25.81 4.82
CA THR A 152 -15.04 -25.12 5.44
C THR A 152 -14.22 -24.41 4.39
N VAL A 153 -13.56 -23.31 4.78
CA VAL A 153 -12.50 -22.65 4.00
C VAL A 153 -11.18 -23.30 4.42
N GLU A 154 -10.54 -24.04 3.52
CA GLU A 154 -9.30 -24.76 3.81
C GLU A 154 -8.05 -23.91 3.59
N SER A 155 -8.05 -23.16 2.50
CA SER A 155 -6.94 -22.26 2.16
C SER A 155 -7.49 -20.96 1.61
N GLN A 156 -6.77 -19.88 1.89
CA GLN A 156 -7.08 -18.55 1.40
C GLN A 156 -5.80 -17.85 1.00
N SER A 157 -5.82 -17.24 -0.17
CA SER A 157 -4.76 -16.40 -0.70
C SER A 157 -5.36 -15.07 -1.17
N ARG A 158 -4.51 -14.18 -1.66
CA ARG A 158 -4.98 -12.95 -2.27
C ARG A 158 -5.90 -13.20 -3.47
N ASP A 159 -5.59 -14.21 -4.28
CA ASP A 159 -6.21 -14.43 -5.58
C ASP A 159 -7.25 -15.56 -5.58
N GLY A 160 -7.63 -16.06 -4.39
CA GLY A 160 -8.63 -17.10 -4.28
C GLY A 160 -8.64 -17.86 -2.96
N PHE A 161 -9.56 -18.80 -2.86
CA PHE A 161 -9.71 -19.66 -1.68
C PHE A 161 -10.26 -21.03 -2.09
N THR A 162 -10.08 -22.01 -1.22
CA THR A 162 -10.58 -23.37 -1.43
C THR A 162 -11.67 -23.69 -0.42
N LEU A 163 -12.81 -24.12 -0.95
CA LEU A 163 -13.92 -24.65 -0.17
C LEU A 163 -13.85 -26.17 -0.11
N VAL A 164 -14.13 -26.72 1.06
CA VAL A 164 -14.23 -28.18 1.28
C VAL A 164 -15.59 -28.49 1.87
N ALA A 165 -16.38 -29.27 1.13
CA ALA A 165 -17.67 -29.78 1.57
C ALA A 165 -17.55 -31.20 2.13
N LYS A 166 -18.13 -31.43 3.29
CA LYS A 166 -18.26 -32.79 3.88
C LYS A 166 -19.29 -33.61 3.10
N PRO A 167 -19.17 -34.96 3.03
CA PRO A 167 -20.19 -35.79 2.47
C PRO A 167 -21.53 -35.59 3.19
N THR A 168 -22.62 -35.89 2.49
CA THR A 168 -23.96 -35.86 3.09
C THR A 168 -24.75 -37.10 2.78
N THR A 169 -25.55 -37.57 3.76
CA THR A 169 -26.58 -38.58 3.62
C THR A 169 -27.98 -37.99 3.65
N GLU A 170 -28.06 -36.65 3.80
CA GLU A 170 -29.35 -35.96 3.79
C GLU A 170 -30.07 -36.17 2.47
N LYS A 171 -31.39 -36.32 2.53
CA LYS A 171 -32.21 -36.54 1.33
C LYS A 171 -32.33 -35.28 0.47
N LEU A 172 -32.41 -34.14 1.11
CA LEU A 172 -32.59 -32.85 0.43
C LEU A 172 -31.27 -32.15 0.17
N ARG A 173 -31.24 -31.36 -0.89
CA ARG A 173 -30.18 -30.43 -1.18
C ARG A 173 -30.06 -29.43 -0.04
N ARG A 174 -28.83 -29.08 0.32
CA ARG A 174 -28.51 -28.02 1.26
C ARG A 174 -27.79 -26.86 0.58
N THR A 175 -28.01 -25.64 1.05
CA THR A 175 -27.48 -24.44 0.49
C THR A 175 -26.92 -23.51 1.57
N THR A 176 -25.94 -22.71 1.22
CA THR A 176 -25.39 -21.68 2.09
C THR A 176 -24.85 -20.54 1.24
N LYS A 177 -24.39 -19.48 1.91
CA LYS A 177 -23.69 -18.37 1.28
C LYS A 177 -22.28 -18.26 1.84
N VAL A 178 -21.35 -17.87 0.98
CA VAL A 178 -20.00 -17.49 1.34
C VAL A 178 -19.86 -16.00 1.07
N THR A 179 -19.53 -15.23 2.08
CA THR A 179 -19.27 -13.80 1.98
C THR A 179 -17.78 -13.58 1.72
N ILE A 180 -17.46 -12.88 0.67
CA ILE A 180 -16.11 -12.49 0.29
C ILE A 180 -16.04 -10.99 0.48
N ALA A 181 -15.11 -10.50 1.32
CA ALA A 181 -15.04 -9.09 1.69
C ALA A 181 -13.60 -8.57 1.68
N SER A 182 -13.44 -7.30 1.30
CA SER A 182 -12.23 -6.52 1.49
C SER A 182 -12.59 -5.04 1.61
N GLY A 183 -12.19 -4.39 2.69
CA GLY A 183 -12.62 -3.03 3.01
C GLY A 183 -14.14 -2.91 2.98
N ASN A 184 -14.67 -2.01 2.14
CA ASN A 184 -16.11 -1.79 1.95
C ASN A 184 -16.71 -2.61 0.79
N SER A 185 -15.90 -3.40 0.09
CA SER A 185 -16.36 -4.23 -1.03
C SER A 185 -16.77 -5.61 -0.52
N VAL A 186 -17.96 -6.05 -0.87
CA VAL A 186 -18.54 -7.33 -0.44
C VAL A 186 -19.16 -8.03 -1.64
N GLN A 187 -18.89 -9.33 -1.76
CA GLN A 187 -19.52 -10.24 -2.73
C GLN A 187 -20.10 -11.45 -1.99
N GLU A 188 -21.22 -11.97 -2.47
CA GLU A 188 -21.84 -13.21 -1.96
C GLU A 188 -21.78 -14.30 -3.01
N LEU A 189 -21.22 -15.43 -2.64
CA LEU A 189 -21.15 -16.64 -3.45
C LEU A 189 -22.19 -17.64 -2.94
N ALA A 190 -23.08 -18.09 -3.81
CA ALA A 190 -24.02 -19.17 -3.48
C ALA A 190 -23.32 -20.53 -3.53
N VAL A 191 -23.52 -21.33 -2.50
CA VAL A 191 -22.99 -22.69 -2.44
C VAL A 191 -24.11 -23.68 -2.17
N GLU A 192 -24.17 -24.72 -2.98
CA GLU A 192 -25.13 -25.80 -2.84
C GLU A 192 -24.44 -27.16 -2.81
N GLN A 193 -25.07 -28.11 -2.16
CA GLN A 193 -24.67 -29.50 -2.21
C GLN A 193 -25.91 -30.40 -2.44
N GLU A 194 -25.79 -31.32 -3.39
CA GLU A 194 -26.83 -32.28 -3.72
C GLU A 194 -27.15 -33.16 -2.53
N GLY A 195 -28.44 -33.50 -2.38
CA GLY A 195 -28.89 -34.53 -1.44
C GLY A 195 -28.80 -35.92 -2.04
N SER A 196 -29.19 -36.95 -1.25
CA SER A 196 -29.16 -38.34 -1.66
C SER A 196 -30.35 -38.76 -2.53
N LEU A 197 -31.39 -37.93 -2.61
CA LEU A 197 -32.50 -38.19 -3.53
C LEU A 197 -32.14 -37.75 -4.94
N PRO A 198 -32.41 -38.58 -5.97
CA PRO A 198 -32.29 -38.16 -7.34
C PRO A 198 -33.26 -37.00 -7.62
N TYR A 199 -32.83 -36.04 -8.43
CA TYR A 199 -33.70 -34.98 -8.91
C TYR A 199 -34.76 -35.61 -9.82
N VAL A 200 -35.99 -35.74 -9.32
CA VAL A 200 -37.10 -36.17 -10.15
C VAL A 200 -37.66 -34.95 -10.85
N LEU A 201 -37.44 -34.87 -12.17
CA LEU A 201 -38.15 -33.87 -12.97
C LEU A 201 -39.67 -34.11 -12.77
N PRO A 202 -40.45 -33.07 -12.48
CA PRO A 202 -41.88 -33.19 -12.44
C PRO A 202 -42.34 -33.68 -13.82
N LEU A 203 -43.04 -34.84 -13.83
CA LEU A 203 -43.72 -35.32 -15.01
C LEU A 203 -44.67 -34.21 -15.52
N LEU A 204 -44.34 -33.61 -16.65
CA LEU A 204 -45.28 -32.77 -17.36
C LEU A 204 -46.40 -33.67 -17.84
N THR A 205 -47.51 -33.75 -17.08
CA THR A 205 -48.77 -34.32 -17.57
C THR A 205 -49.34 -33.29 -18.56
N PHE A 206 -49.21 -33.58 -19.83
CA PHE A 206 -49.98 -32.88 -20.84
C PHE A 206 -51.44 -33.38 -20.75
N PRO A 207 -52.41 -32.48 -20.84
CA PRO A 207 -53.82 -32.81 -20.90
C PRO A 207 -54.21 -33.51 -22.18
#